data_643bebb0699640a7dac816a66ef13f2d
#
_entry.id   643bebb0699640a7dac816a66ef13f2d
#
_cell.length_a   1.000
_cell.length_b   1.000
_cell.length_c   1.000
_cell.angle_alpha   90.00
_cell.angle_beta   90.00
_cell.angle_gamma   90.00
#
_symmetry.space_group_name_H-M   'P 1'
#
loop_
_entity.id
_entity.type
_entity.pdbx_description
1 polymer ?
#
loop_
_entity_poly.entity_id
_entity_poly.type
_entity_poly.pdbx_seq_one_letter_code
_entity_poly.pdbx_strand_id
1 'polypeptide(L)'
;MGNILSVALWVAATDFRTFLASRVVGGLSEGNVQLAMAIATDISDDKQRGATMALVGACFSIAFTFGPALGAALSNVTLVQSNPFATAAGFSLFLIVTETLYLYFCLPETHVVSSTSEKEKKADDNKKTTTQRTNSHGLLNFTHLAFILFFSGMEFSLPFMTYDLFSYGSKDTGRLLGFIGIVASVLQGTVTRRMHPLRVVQLGVVSCLCAFILLARLTTEAQLYGAAALLAVTSATVVTGLNSLSSFEASASERGNKLGNHRSFGQIGRTLGPLSFCSLYWWAGRDVAYAVGATGMLGVVALAFGGLRKPVQV
;
A
#
# COMPACT_ATOMS: atom_id res chain seq x y z
N MET A 1 10.65 15.49 9.55
CA MET A 1 12.11 15.76 9.60
C MET A 1 12.93 14.54 9.21
N GLY A 2 12.67 13.34 9.75
CA GLY A 2 13.46 12.14 9.43
C GLY A 2 13.48 11.76 7.94
N ASN A 3 12.36 11.90 7.24
CA ASN A 3 12.30 11.65 5.79
C ASN A 3 13.14 12.64 4.98
N ILE A 4 13.22 13.91 5.42
CA ILE A 4 14.10 14.91 4.79
C ILE A 4 15.55 14.47 4.96
N LEU A 5 15.94 14.05 6.18
CA LEU A 5 17.29 13.55 6.45
C LEU A 5 17.61 12.31 5.61
N SER A 6 16.67 11.36 5.51
CA SER A 6 16.82 10.17 4.69
C SER A 6 17.12 10.51 3.23
N VAL A 7 16.28 11.37 2.64
CA VAL A 7 16.45 11.74 1.22
C VAL A 7 17.68 12.61 1.01
N ALA A 8 18.04 13.50 1.96
CA ALA A 8 19.29 14.27 1.91
C ALA A 8 20.52 13.35 1.93
N LEU A 9 20.53 12.32 2.78
CA LEU A 9 21.57 11.28 2.77
C LEU A 9 21.62 10.54 1.43
N TRP A 10 20.48 10.28 0.80
CA TRP A 10 20.44 9.64 -0.52
C TRP A 10 21.03 10.54 -1.61
N VAL A 11 20.73 11.84 -1.60
CA VAL A 11 21.34 12.82 -2.53
C VAL A 11 22.86 12.82 -2.37
N ALA A 12 23.35 12.78 -1.13
CA ALA A 12 24.76 12.78 -0.80
C ALA A 12 25.46 11.41 -0.95
N ALA A 13 24.72 10.33 -1.24
CA ALA A 13 25.26 8.98 -1.27
C ALA A 13 26.20 8.79 -2.47
N THR A 14 27.49 8.58 -2.17
CA THR A 14 28.54 8.22 -3.14
C THR A 14 28.95 6.76 -2.99
N ASP A 15 28.56 6.11 -1.89
CA ASP A 15 28.87 4.71 -1.57
C ASP A 15 27.63 3.97 -1.08
N PHE A 16 27.71 2.62 -1.10
CA PHE A 16 26.61 1.75 -0.66
C PHE A 16 26.25 1.94 0.81
N ARG A 17 27.21 2.25 1.67
CA ARG A 17 26.98 2.43 3.12
C ARG A 17 26.11 3.66 3.40
N THR A 18 26.43 4.78 2.76
CA THR A 18 25.62 6.00 2.86
C THR A 18 24.22 5.80 2.29
N PHE A 19 24.10 5.11 1.15
CA PHE A 19 22.81 4.73 0.59
C PHE A 19 22.02 3.84 1.56
N LEU A 20 22.63 2.80 2.13
CA LEU A 20 21.98 1.93 3.11
C LEU A 20 21.53 2.71 4.35
N ALA A 21 22.38 3.59 4.88
CA ALA A 21 22.03 4.46 6.01
C ALA A 21 20.81 5.32 5.68
N SER A 22 20.73 5.89 4.47
CA SER A 22 19.55 6.65 4.04
C SER A 22 18.27 5.81 4.10
N ARG A 23 18.32 4.53 3.67
CA ARG A 23 17.17 3.61 3.69
C ARG A 23 16.76 3.24 5.12
N VAL A 24 17.73 3.02 6.01
CA VAL A 24 17.45 2.74 7.43
C VAL A 24 16.80 3.96 8.11
N VAL A 25 17.36 5.16 7.92
CA VAL A 25 16.77 6.40 8.47
C VAL A 25 15.36 6.62 7.90
N GLY A 26 15.16 6.38 6.60
CA GLY A 26 13.84 6.47 5.96
C GLY A 26 12.83 5.52 6.60
N GLY A 27 13.18 4.25 6.72
CA GLY A 27 12.31 3.24 7.31
C GLY A 27 11.93 3.51 8.77
N LEU A 28 12.88 4.01 9.57
CA LEU A 28 12.62 4.39 10.97
C LEU A 28 11.74 5.65 11.10
N SER A 29 11.72 6.49 10.06
CA SER A 29 11.02 7.78 10.08
C SER A 29 9.70 7.79 9.32
N GLU A 30 9.32 6.68 8.66
CA GLU A 30 8.16 6.63 7.78
C GLU A 30 6.85 6.50 8.54
N GLY A 31 6.28 7.65 8.94
CA GLY A 31 4.96 7.74 9.58
C GLY A 31 3.96 8.62 8.84
N ASN A 32 4.36 9.30 7.75
CA ASN A 32 3.58 10.34 7.08
C ASN A 32 2.21 9.85 6.61
N VAL A 33 2.16 8.65 6.05
CA VAL A 33 0.90 8.06 5.57
C VAL A 33 -0.08 7.80 6.70
N GLN A 34 0.41 7.39 7.87
CA GLN A 34 -0.43 7.15 9.05
C GLN A 34 -1.02 8.45 9.57
N LEU A 35 -0.20 9.51 9.61
CA LEU A 35 -0.65 10.84 9.98
C LEU A 35 -1.70 11.36 9.00
N ALA A 36 -1.48 11.23 7.69
CA ALA A 36 -2.45 11.62 6.68
C ALA A 36 -3.78 10.85 6.82
N MET A 37 -3.71 9.54 7.09
CA MET A 37 -4.90 8.71 7.35
C MET A 37 -5.61 9.12 8.64
N ALA A 38 -4.86 9.42 9.71
CA ALA A 38 -5.43 9.88 10.98
C ALA A 38 -6.14 11.23 10.80
N ILE A 39 -5.47 12.22 10.19
CA ILE A 39 -6.05 13.53 9.89
C ILE A 39 -7.29 13.38 9.02
N ALA A 40 -7.22 12.59 7.94
CA ALA A 40 -8.34 12.32 7.06
C ALA A 40 -9.54 11.70 7.80
N THR A 41 -9.27 10.87 8.80
CA THR A 41 -10.31 10.27 9.65
C THR A 41 -10.91 11.28 10.62
N ASP A 42 -10.08 12.15 11.22
CA ASP A 42 -10.50 13.15 12.21
C ASP A 42 -11.40 14.22 11.59
N ILE A 43 -11.14 14.61 10.34
CA ILE A 43 -11.93 15.62 9.62
C ILE A 43 -13.13 15.04 8.85
N SER A 44 -13.33 13.71 8.85
CA SER A 44 -14.39 13.04 8.08
C SER A 44 -15.51 12.55 8.96
N ASP A 45 -16.75 12.83 8.56
CA ASP A 45 -17.93 12.21 9.16
C ASP A 45 -17.96 10.70 8.87
N ASP A 46 -18.62 9.93 9.72
CA ASP A 46 -18.74 8.46 9.58
C ASP A 46 -19.28 8.04 8.20
N LYS A 47 -20.22 8.82 7.63
CA LYS A 47 -20.79 8.56 6.30
C LYS A 47 -19.81 8.81 5.16
N GLN A 48 -18.87 9.74 5.32
CA GLN A 48 -17.91 10.15 4.28
C GLN A 48 -16.53 9.48 4.44
N ARG A 49 -16.26 8.84 5.58
CA ARG A 49 -14.97 8.24 5.91
C ARG A 49 -14.47 7.26 4.83
N GLY A 50 -15.34 6.38 4.34
CA GLY A 50 -15.00 5.46 3.26
C GLY A 50 -14.57 6.17 1.98
N ALA A 51 -15.25 7.25 1.62
CA ALA A 51 -14.93 8.07 0.45
C ALA A 51 -13.60 8.82 0.63
N THR A 52 -13.34 9.36 1.82
CA THR A 52 -12.07 10.03 2.15
C THR A 52 -10.89 9.06 2.12
N MET A 53 -11.06 7.86 2.69
CA MET A 53 -10.04 6.80 2.61
C MET A 53 -9.76 6.37 1.17
N ALA A 54 -10.80 6.27 0.32
CA ALA A 54 -10.64 5.96 -1.09
C ALA A 54 -9.90 7.09 -1.84
N LEU A 55 -10.11 8.35 -1.47
CA LEU A 55 -9.38 9.49 -2.04
C LEU A 55 -7.88 9.43 -1.71
N VAL A 56 -7.53 9.14 -0.45
CA VAL A 56 -6.13 8.91 -0.05
C VAL A 56 -5.53 7.76 -0.86
N GLY A 57 -6.28 6.65 -1.03
CA GLY A 57 -5.86 5.53 -1.89
C GLY A 57 -5.64 5.93 -3.34
N ALA A 58 -6.50 6.80 -3.90
CA ALA A 58 -6.34 7.31 -5.26
C ALA A 58 -5.06 8.16 -5.42
N CYS A 59 -4.71 8.99 -4.43
CA CYS A 59 -3.45 9.73 -4.42
C CYS A 59 -2.24 8.77 -4.47
N PHE A 60 -2.29 7.67 -3.73
CA PHE A 60 -1.27 6.62 -3.80
C PHE A 60 -1.16 6.01 -5.20
N SER A 61 -2.27 5.67 -5.83
CA SER A 61 -2.27 5.08 -7.17
C SER A 61 -1.73 6.03 -8.22
N ILE A 62 -2.07 7.31 -8.12
CA ILE A 62 -1.52 8.36 -9.00
C ILE A 62 0.01 8.45 -8.80
N ALA A 63 0.48 8.51 -7.55
CA ALA A 63 1.90 8.56 -7.26
C ALA A 63 2.65 7.32 -7.76
N PHE A 64 2.07 6.14 -7.63
CA PHE A 64 2.62 4.88 -8.15
C PHE A 64 2.66 4.84 -9.68
N THR A 65 1.72 5.50 -10.35
CA THR A 65 1.67 5.59 -11.82
C THR A 65 2.76 6.52 -12.35
N PHE A 66 2.84 7.72 -11.80
CA PHE A 66 3.76 8.76 -12.31
C PHE A 66 5.17 8.66 -11.72
N GLY A 67 5.30 8.12 -10.51
CA GLY A 67 6.59 8.04 -9.79
C GLY A 67 7.68 7.31 -10.57
N PRO A 68 7.47 6.06 -11.01
CA PRO A 68 8.47 5.32 -11.79
C PRO A 68 8.82 5.99 -13.11
N ALA A 69 7.84 6.58 -13.81
CA ALA A 69 8.06 7.28 -15.06
C ALA A 69 8.90 8.55 -14.86
N LEU A 70 8.60 9.35 -13.84
CA LEU A 70 9.40 10.52 -13.44
C LEU A 70 10.80 10.11 -12.98
N GLY A 71 10.90 9.07 -12.17
CA GLY A 71 12.19 8.54 -11.71
C GLY A 71 13.07 8.10 -12.87
N ALA A 72 12.51 7.36 -13.83
CA ALA A 72 13.21 6.93 -15.03
C ALA A 72 13.63 8.13 -15.94
N ALA A 73 12.77 9.14 -16.08
CA ALA A 73 13.11 10.33 -16.83
C ALA A 73 14.25 11.14 -16.17
N LEU A 74 14.18 11.31 -14.85
CA LEU A 74 15.17 12.04 -14.08
C LEU A 74 16.51 11.30 -13.95
N SER A 75 16.51 9.96 -13.96
CA SER A 75 17.75 9.16 -13.93
C SER A 75 18.60 9.29 -15.20
N ASN A 76 17.99 9.74 -16.32
CA ASN A 76 18.74 10.04 -17.53
C ASN A 76 19.45 11.40 -17.50
N VAL A 77 19.16 12.24 -16.49
CA VAL A 77 19.74 13.56 -16.30
C VAL A 77 20.75 13.48 -15.16
N THR A 78 22.02 13.27 -15.50
CA THR A 78 23.11 13.19 -14.51
C THR A 78 23.67 14.57 -14.24
N LEU A 79 23.21 15.25 -13.18
CA LEU A 79 23.79 16.52 -12.73
C LEU A 79 25.07 16.31 -11.90
N VAL A 80 25.21 15.15 -11.26
CA VAL A 80 26.34 14.79 -10.41
C VAL A 80 26.95 13.48 -10.91
N GLN A 81 28.15 13.54 -11.47
CA GLN A 81 28.82 12.35 -12.03
C GLN A 81 29.10 11.24 -11.01
N SER A 82 29.33 11.61 -9.74
CA SER A 82 29.59 10.64 -8.66
C SER A 82 28.34 9.92 -8.16
N ASN A 83 27.15 10.45 -8.45
CA ASN A 83 25.88 9.83 -8.06
C ASN A 83 24.85 9.97 -9.20
N PRO A 84 24.67 8.97 -10.06
CA PRO A 84 23.71 9.02 -11.18
C PRO A 84 22.26 9.23 -10.73
N PHE A 85 21.93 8.88 -9.49
CA PHE A 85 20.59 9.01 -8.92
C PHE A 85 20.36 10.33 -8.17
N ALA A 86 21.39 11.17 -8.03
CA ALA A 86 21.32 12.43 -7.28
C ALA A 86 20.23 13.38 -7.82
N THR A 87 19.99 13.40 -9.13
CA THR A 87 18.96 14.24 -9.75
C THR A 87 17.55 13.80 -9.30
N ALA A 88 17.25 12.51 -9.38
CA ALA A 88 15.96 11.97 -8.93
C ALA A 88 15.77 12.12 -7.41
N ALA A 89 16.83 11.86 -6.64
CA ALA A 89 16.83 12.04 -5.19
C ALA A 89 16.66 13.52 -4.80
N GLY A 90 17.33 14.45 -5.51
CA GLY A 90 17.20 15.90 -5.32
C GLY A 90 15.79 16.41 -5.61
N PHE A 91 15.16 15.91 -6.66
CA PHE A 91 13.75 16.21 -6.95
C PHE A 91 12.82 15.70 -5.83
N SER A 92 13.06 14.49 -5.33
CA SER A 92 12.31 13.96 -4.18
C SER A 92 12.53 14.79 -2.92
N LEU A 93 13.75 15.28 -2.68
CA LEU A 93 14.06 16.18 -1.58
C LEU A 93 13.30 17.50 -1.69
N PHE A 94 13.28 18.09 -2.87
CA PHE A 94 12.51 19.32 -3.14
C PHE A 94 11.02 19.11 -2.83
N LEU A 95 10.42 18.03 -3.29
CA LEU A 95 9.01 17.73 -3.04
C LEU A 95 8.71 17.55 -1.54
N ILE A 96 9.54 16.80 -0.82
CA ILE A 96 9.32 16.51 0.61
C ILE A 96 9.52 17.76 1.49
N VAL A 97 10.45 18.64 1.12
CA VAL A 97 10.62 19.93 1.79
C VAL A 97 9.44 20.84 1.53
N THR A 98 8.98 20.92 0.28
CA THR A 98 7.79 21.71 -0.10
C THR A 98 6.54 21.21 0.62
N GLU A 99 6.33 19.88 0.68
CA GLU A 99 5.24 19.27 1.45
C GLU A 99 5.33 19.66 2.93
N THR A 100 6.51 19.54 3.53
CA THR A 100 6.70 19.84 4.96
C THR A 100 6.41 21.32 5.25
N LEU A 101 6.87 22.23 4.41
CA LEU A 101 6.59 23.67 4.53
C LEU A 101 5.11 23.96 4.36
N TYR A 102 4.47 23.34 3.36
CA TYR A 102 3.03 23.48 3.14
C TYR A 102 2.23 23.01 4.37
N LEU A 103 2.54 21.84 4.91
CA LEU A 103 1.87 21.33 6.11
C LEU A 103 2.11 22.24 7.32
N TYR A 104 3.32 22.76 7.49
CA TYR A 104 3.65 23.63 8.60
C TYR A 104 2.87 24.98 8.58
N PHE A 105 2.69 25.57 7.40
CA PHE A 105 2.04 26.87 7.26
C PHE A 105 0.53 26.79 7.01
N CYS A 106 0.05 25.73 6.39
CA CYS A 106 -1.33 25.65 5.88
C CYS A 106 -2.22 24.66 6.63
N LEU A 107 -1.65 23.70 7.37
CA LEU A 107 -2.45 22.71 8.09
C LEU A 107 -2.79 23.23 9.48
N PRO A 108 -4.07 23.53 9.79
CA PRO A 108 -4.49 23.84 11.15
C PRO A 108 -4.42 22.60 12.03
N GLU A 109 -4.26 22.78 13.35
CA GLU A 109 -4.32 21.68 14.31
C GLU A 109 -5.70 21.02 14.25
N THR A 110 -5.74 19.75 13.88
CA THR A 110 -6.99 18.96 13.74
C THR A 110 -7.39 18.26 15.02
N HIS A 111 -6.44 18.05 15.94
CA HIS A 111 -6.69 17.42 17.23
C HIS A 111 -6.88 18.48 18.32
N VAL A 112 -8.11 18.96 18.47
CA VAL A 112 -8.46 19.85 19.60
C VAL A 112 -8.47 18.98 20.86
N VAL A 113 -7.43 19.10 21.68
CA VAL A 113 -7.45 18.57 23.05
C VAL A 113 -8.41 19.43 23.85
N SER A 114 -9.69 19.15 23.74
CA SER A 114 -10.68 19.74 24.65
C SER A 114 -10.39 19.23 26.05
N SER A 115 -9.97 20.12 26.93
CA SER A 115 -9.85 19.87 28.38
C SER A 115 -11.19 19.43 29.02
N THR A 116 -12.28 19.46 28.28
CA THR A 116 -13.59 18.90 28.61
C THR A 116 -13.67 17.38 28.39
N SER A 117 -12.80 16.80 27.54
CA SER A 117 -12.82 15.35 27.22
C SER A 117 -12.37 14.45 28.35
N GLU A 118 -11.69 14.92 29.37
CA GLU A 118 -11.36 14.06 30.53
C GLU A 118 -12.58 13.78 31.42
N LYS A 119 -13.55 14.69 31.45
CA LYS A 119 -14.82 14.46 32.19
C LYS A 119 -15.81 13.61 31.36
N GLU A 120 -15.83 13.77 30.05
CA GLU A 120 -16.65 12.95 29.16
C GLU A 120 -16.07 11.54 28.99
N LYS A 121 -14.75 11.36 28.98
CA LYS A 121 -14.13 10.01 28.97
C LYS A 121 -14.50 9.18 30.19
N LYS A 122 -14.66 9.77 31.38
CA LYS A 122 -15.15 9.07 32.59
C LYS A 122 -16.65 8.80 32.58
N ALA A 123 -17.43 9.57 31.85
CA ALA A 123 -18.87 9.35 31.70
C ALA A 123 -19.19 8.34 30.58
N ASP A 124 -18.36 8.26 29.53
CA ASP A 124 -18.53 7.35 28.39
C ASP A 124 -18.00 5.94 28.68
N ASP A 125 -17.03 5.79 29.60
CA ASP A 125 -16.55 4.49 30.08
C ASP A 125 -17.63 3.70 30.85
N ASN A 126 -18.67 4.41 31.32
CA ASN A 126 -19.84 3.82 31.97
C ASN A 126 -21.02 3.54 31.01
N LYS A 127 -20.99 4.09 29.78
CA LYS A 127 -21.78 3.66 28.65
C LYS A 127 -20.90 2.81 27.73
N LYS A 128 -20.60 1.58 28.13
CA LYS A 128 -20.24 0.51 27.22
C LYS A 128 -21.41 0.31 26.24
N THR A 129 -21.53 1.16 25.26
CA THR A 129 -22.21 0.81 24.02
C THR A 129 -21.32 -0.31 23.46
N THR A 130 -21.74 -1.52 23.67
CA THR A 130 -21.17 -2.73 23.07
C THR A 130 -21.35 -2.56 21.58
N THR A 131 -20.43 -1.86 20.95
CA THR A 131 -20.31 -1.86 19.48
C THR A 131 -20.09 -3.32 19.16
N GLN A 132 -21.11 -3.99 18.64
CA GLN A 132 -21.01 -5.40 18.25
C GLN A 132 -19.93 -5.48 17.18
N ARG A 133 -18.71 -5.82 17.63
CA ARG A 133 -17.56 -6.05 16.73
C ARG A 133 -17.90 -7.28 15.90
N THR A 134 -17.99 -7.09 14.60
CA THR A 134 -18.35 -8.15 13.65
C THR A 134 -17.11 -8.96 13.25
N ASN A 135 -15.96 -8.28 13.12
CA ASN A 135 -14.70 -8.88 12.73
C ASN A 135 -13.65 -8.72 13.82
N SER A 136 -12.87 -9.77 14.08
CA SER A 136 -11.72 -9.68 14.95
C SER A 136 -10.58 -8.90 14.28
N HIS A 137 -9.96 -7.94 15.00
CA HIS A 137 -8.76 -7.25 14.51
C HIS A 137 -7.61 -8.23 14.23
N GLY A 138 -7.50 -9.32 15.00
CA GLY A 138 -6.50 -10.37 14.74
C GLY A 138 -6.68 -11.01 13.36
N LEU A 139 -7.93 -11.34 13.01
CA LEU A 139 -8.24 -11.91 11.70
C LEU A 139 -7.98 -10.91 10.54
N LEU A 140 -8.36 -9.63 10.72
CA LEU A 140 -8.09 -8.58 9.74
C LEU A 140 -6.59 -8.37 9.53
N ASN A 141 -5.82 -8.32 10.62
CA ASN A 141 -4.37 -8.16 10.59
C ASN A 141 -3.68 -9.35 9.93
N PHE A 142 -4.09 -10.57 10.25
CA PHE A 142 -3.55 -11.78 9.64
C PHE A 142 -3.89 -11.87 8.14
N THR A 143 -5.13 -11.55 7.77
CA THR A 143 -5.55 -11.49 6.37
C THR A 143 -4.73 -10.47 5.59
N HIS A 144 -4.46 -9.29 6.18
CA HIS A 144 -3.64 -8.27 5.57
C HIS A 144 -2.19 -8.70 5.40
N LEU A 145 -1.59 -9.28 6.45
CA LEU A 145 -0.24 -9.83 6.38
C LEU A 145 -0.11 -10.90 5.29
N ALA A 146 -1.00 -11.90 5.31
CA ALA A 146 -0.97 -13.01 4.35
C ALA A 146 -1.18 -12.50 2.91
N PHE A 147 -2.12 -11.59 2.70
CA PHE A 147 -2.33 -10.97 1.39
C PHE A 147 -1.08 -10.24 0.90
N ILE A 148 -0.54 -9.32 1.71
CA ILE A 148 0.62 -8.51 1.32
C ILE A 148 1.86 -9.39 1.13
N LEU A 149 2.04 -10.45 1.90
CA LEU A 149 3.16 -11.39 1.75
C LEU A 149 3.23 -11.94 0.31
N PHE A 150 2.14 -12.49 -0.16
CA PHE A 150 2.10 -13.07 -1.52
C PHE A 150 2.07 -12.00 -2.60
N PHE A 151 1.25 -10.95 -2.41
CA PHE A 151 1.11 -9.88 -3.40
C PHE A 151 2.42 -9.13 -3.63
N SER A 152 3.13 -8.72 -2.57
CA SER A 152 4.40 -7.99 -2.71
C SER A 152 5.51 -8.87 -3.28
N GLY A 153 5.53 -10.16 -2.92
CA GLY A 153 6.48 -11.09 -3.52
C GLY A 153 6.31 -11.20 -5.03
N MET A 154 5.07 -11.34 -5.51
CA MET A 154 4.75 -11.33 -6.93
C MET A 154 5.08 -9.98 -7.59
N GLU A 155 4.69 -8.86 -6.96
CA GLU A 155 4.95 -7.51 -7.47
C GLU A 155 6.45 -7.29 -7.72
N PHE A 156 7.30 -7.69 -6.78
CA PHE A 156 8.75 -7.58 -6.91
C PHE A 156 9.38 -8.57 -7.90
N SER A 157 8.78 -9.74 -8.09
CA SER A 157 9.28 -10.71 -9.08
C SER A 157 8.89 -10.37 -10.51
N LEU A 158 7.86 -9.55 -10.71
CA LEU A 158 7.31 -9.22 -12.03
C LEU A 158 8.35 -8.63 -13.00
N PRO A 159 9.21 -7.65 -12.62
CA PRO A 159 10.24 -7.12 -13.51
C PRO A 159 11.26 -8.18 -13.95
N PHE A 160 11.64 -9.10 -13.04
CA PHE A 160 12.56 -10.19 -13.37
C PHE A 160 11.93 -11.15 -14.36
N MET A 161 10.68 -11.55 -14.12
CA MET A 161 9.94 -12.44 -15.00
C MET A 161 9.73 -11.84 -16.41
N THR A 162 9.38 -10.55 -16.48
CA THR A 162 9.19 -9.87 -17.78
C THR A 162 10.49 -9.68 -18.53
N TYR A 163 11.61 -9.50 -17.81
CA TYR A 163 12.93 -9.51 -18.42
C TYR A 163 13.28 -10.89 -18.99
N ASP A 164 13.09 -11.96 -18.22
CA ASP A 164 13.42 -13.34 -18.65
C ASP A 164 12.58 -13.81 -19.84
N LEU A 165 11.28 -13.46 -19.89
CA LEU A 165 10.37 -13.96 -20.92
C LEU A 165 10.30 -13.08 -22.17
N PHE A 166 10.40 -11.77 -22.00
CA PHE A 166 10.13 -10.79 -23.08
C PHE A 166 11.29 -9.81 -23.27
N SER A 167 12.40 -9.95 -22.54
CA SER A 167 13.54 -9.03 -22.55
C SER A 167 13.14 -7.56 -22.28
N TYR A 168 12.17 -7.36 -21.40
CA TYR A 168 11.69 -6.03 -21.03
C TYR A 168 12.78 -5.20 -20.36
N GLY A 169 13.05 -4.03 -20.92
CA GLY A 169 13.89 -3.02 -20.30
C GLY A 169 13.12 -2.12 -19.33
N SER A 170 13.80 -1.15 -18.76
CA SER A 170 13.20 -0.17 -17.83
C SER A 170 11.99 0.57 -18.42
N LYS A 171 12.03 0.87 -19.74
CA LYS A 171 10.95 1.55 -20.44
C LYS A 171 9.68 0.71 -20.54
N ASP A 172 9.81 -0.57 -20.84
CA ASP A 172 8.67 -1.48 -21.01
C ASP A 172 8.09 -1.86 -19.67
N THR A 173 8.93 -2.09 -18.64
CA THR A 173 8.52 -2.24 -17.25
C THR A 173 7.78 -1.00 -16.76
N GLY A 174 8.28 0.21 -17.07
CA GLY A 174 7.61 1.47 -16.75
C GLY A 174 6.23 1.59 -17.40
N ARG A 175 6.06 1.16 -18.65
CA ARG A 175 4.77 1.12 -19.35
C ARG A 175 3.79 0.15 -18.70
N LEU A 176 4.27 -1.05 -18.32
CA LEU A 176 3.46 -2.06 -17.64
C LEU A 176 2.96 -1.56 -16.28
N LEU A 177 3.86 -1.01 -15.46
CA LEU A 177 3.50 -0.44 -14.15
C LEU A 177 2.59 0.79 -14.30
N GLY A 178 2.84 1.63 -15.30
CA GLY A 178 1.98 2.76 -15.65
C GLY A 178 0.55 2.30 -16.01
N PHE A 179 0.42 1.25 -16.82
CA PHE A 179 -0.87 0.66 -17.15
C PHE A 179 -1.61 0.18 -15.87
N ILE A 180 -0.93 -0.58 -14.99
CA ILE A 180 -1.49 -1.03 -13.72
C ILE A 180 -1.97 0.17 -12.89
N GLY A 181 -1.15 1.21 -12.76
CA GLY A 181 -1.45 2.40 -11.97
C GLY A 181 -2.64 3.19 -12.51
N ILE A 182 -2.73 3.41 -13.83
CA ILE A 182 -3.85 4.12 -14.46
C ILE A 182 -5.15 3.36 -14.24
N VAL A 183 -5.18 2.06 -14.53
CA VAL A 183 -6.37 1.23 -14.34
C VAL A 183 -6.77 1.20 -12.86
N ALA A 184 -5.81 1.05 -11.93
CA ALA A 184 -6.09 1.08 -10.50
C ALA A 184 -6.66 2.43 -10.05
N SER A 185 -6.14 3.56 -10.54
CA SER A 185 -6.63 4.90 -10.21
C SER A 185 -8.08 5.10 -10.65
N VAL A 186 -8.41 4.68 -11.88
CA VAL A 186 -9.79 4.74 -12.39
C VAL A 186 -10.73 3.87 -11.56
N LEU A 187 -10.31 2.66 -11.22
CA LEU A 187 -11.11 1.73 -10.39
C LEU A 187 -11.33 2.26 -8.98
N GLN A 188 -10.31 2.86 -8.36
CA GLN A 188 -10.44 3.47 -7.03
C GLN A 188 -11.43 4.64 -7.03
N GLY A 189 -11.34 5.52 -8.04
CA GLY A 189 -12.24 6.67 -8.16
C GLY A 189 -13.69 6.32 -8.48
N THR A 190 -13.93 5.20 -9.14
CA THR A 190 -15.26 4.80 -9.65
C THR A 190 -15.88 3.65 -8.89
N VAL A 191 -15.25 2.47 -8.92
CA VAL A 191 -15.81 1.21 -8.42
C VAL A 191 -15.61 1.07 -6.92
N THR A 192 -14.35 1.19 -6.45
CA THR A 192 -13.99 0.96 -5.04
C THR A 192 -14.76 1.90 -4.11
N ARG A 193 -14.93 3.15 -4.52
CA ARG A 193 -15.64 4.18 -3.74
C ARG A 193 -17.14 3.87 -3.55
N ARG A 194 -17.75 3.13 -4.48
CA ARG A 194 -19.20 2.86 -4.48
C ARG A 194 -19.57 1.50 -3.90
N MET A 195 -18.60 0.62 -3.75
CA MET A 195 -18.83 -0.75 -3.29
C MET A 195 -18.63 -0.87 -1.78
N HIS A 196 -19.35 -1.82 -1.19
CA HIS A 196 -19.18 -2.18 0.21
C HIS A 196 -17.76 -2.74 0.48
N PRO A 197 -17.04 -2.34 1.56
CA PRO A 197 -15.65 -2.71 1.81
C PRO A 197 -15.37 -4.22 1.74
N LEU A 198 -16.25 -5.06 2.29
CA LEU A 198 -16.09 -6.51 2.22
C LEU A 198 -16.11 -7.04 0.78
N ARG A 199 -17.02 -6.55 -0.06
CA ARG A 199 -17.08 -6.95 -1.48
C ARG A 199 -15.86 -6.48 -2.25
N VAL A 200 -15.36 -5.30 -1.90
CA VAL A 200 -14.11 -4.74 -2.46
C VAL A 200 -12.93 -5.68 -2.16
N VAL A 201 -12.79 -6.14 -0.92
CA VAL A 201 -11.75 -7.12 -0.55
C VAL A 201 -11.92 -8.42 -1.30
N GLN A 202 -13.13 -8.98 -1.32
CA GLN A 202 -13.43 -10.26 -1.99
C GLN A 202 -13.13 -10.20 -3.49
N LEU A 203 -13.53 -9.13 -4.17
CA LEU A 203 -13.21 -8.90 -5.58
C LEU A 203 -11.69 -8.88 -5.81
N GLY A 204 -10.96 -8.14 -4.99
CA GLY A 204 -9.54 -7.99 -5.17
C GLY A 204 -8.72 -9.25 -4.90
N VAL A 205 -9.07 -10.04 -3.86
CA VAL A 205 -8.35 -11.28 -3.57
C VAL A 205 -8.60 -12.35 -4.65
N VAL A 206 -9.81 -12.40 -5.21
CA VAL A 206 -10.12 -13.29 -6.36
C VAL A 206 -9.35 -12.84 -7.59
N SER A 207 -9.32 -11.54 -7.89
CA SER A 207 -8.53 -10.99 -9.01
C SER A 207 -7.04 -11.31 -8.85
N CYS A 208 -6.49 -11.22 -7.62
CA CYS A 208 -5.11 -11.58 -7.32
C CYS A 208 -4.83 -13.06 -7.57
N LEU A 209 -5.72 -13.95 -7.12
CA LEU A 209 -5.62 -15.40 -7.39
C LEU A 209 -5.60 -15.68 -8.89
N CYS A 210 -6.52 -15.09 -9.65
CA CYS A 210 -6.55 -15.21 -11.10
C CYS A 210 -5.26 -14.70 -11.76
N ALA A 211 -4.72 -13.58 -11.26
CA ALA A 211 -3.44 -13.06 -11.73
C ALA A 211 -2.28 -14.04 -11.48
N PHE A 212 -2.20 -14.67 -10.31
CA PHE A 212 -1.20 -15.69 -10.01
C PHE A 212 -1.27 -16.87 -10.97
N ILE A 213 -2.49 -17.37 -11.23
CA ILE A 213 -2.73 -18.51 -12.15
C ILE A 213 -2.32 -18.13 -13.58
N LEU A 214 -2.65 -16.92 -14.02
CA LEU A 214 -2.32 -16.45 -15.37
C LEU A 214 -0.82 -16.25 -15.54
N LEU A 215 -0.15 -15.65 -14.53
CA LEU A 215 1.29 -15.43 -14.53
C LEU A 215 2.10 -16.72 -14.44
N ALA A 216 1.59 -17.75 -13.74
CA ALA A 216 2.23 -19.07 -13.70
C ALA A 216 2.37 -19.69 -15.11
N ARG A 217 1.43 -19.43 -16.01
CA ARG A 217 1.39 -19.98 -17.37
C ARG A 217 1.59 -18.94 -18.47
N LEU A 218 2.28 -17.84 -18.12
CA LEU A 218 2.50 -16.74 -19.01
C LEU A 218 3.39 -17.11 -20.21
N THR A 219 2.89 -16.88 -21.42
CA THR A 219 3.60 -17.12 -22.69
C THR A 219 3.53 -15.97 -23.67
N THR A 220 2.55 -15.08 -23.55
CA THR A 220 2.34 -13.96 -24.47
C THR A 220 2.19 -12.63 -23.75
N GLU A 221 2.56 -11.53 -24.43
CA GLU A 221 2.38 -10.17 -23.89
C GLU A 221 0.89 -9.84 -23.63
N ALA A 222 -0.03 -10.37 -24.43
CA ALA A 222 -1.45 -10.17 -24.22
C ALA A 222 -1.91 -10.75 -22.88
N GLN A 223 -1.41 -11.94 -22.52
CA GLN A 223 -1.67 -12.56 -21.21
C GLN A 223 -1.04 -11.73 -20.07
N LEU A 224 0.14 -11.14 -20.30
CA LEU A 224 0.80 -10.26 -19.33
C LEU A 224 -0.07 -9.04 -19.03
N TYR A 225 -0.59 -8.35 -20.05
CA TYR A 225 -1.47 -7.20 -19.85
C TYR A 225 -2.83 -7.62 -19.26
N GLY A 226 -3.33 -8.82 -19.55
CA GLY A 226 -4.49 -9.39 -18.87
C GLY A 226 -4.24 -9.61 -17.37
N ALA A 227 -3.09 -10.17 -17.01
CA ALA A 227 -2.68 -10.30 -15.61
C ALA A 227 -2.47 -8.93 -14.95
N ALA A 228 -1.86 -7.97 -15.66
CA ALA A 228 -1.68 -6.60 -15.19
C ALA A 228 -3.01 -5.90 -14.89
N ALA A 229 -4.04 -6.12 -15.70
CA ALA A 229 -5.39 -5.61 -15.41
C ALA A 229 -5.97 -6.21 -14.13
N LEU A 230 -5.79 -7.52 -13.89
CA LEU A 230 -6.19 -8.18 -12.64
C LEU A 230 -5.41 -7.65 -11.43
N LEU A 231 -4.10 -7.38 -11.61
CA LEU A 231 -3.27 -6.75 -10.58
C LEU A 231 -3.72 -5.31 -10.27
N ALA A 232 -4.15 -4.56 -11.28
CA ALA A 232 -4.72 -3.24 -11.08
C ALA A 232 -6.00 -3.28 -10.24
N VAL A 233 -6.90 -4.25 -10.51
CA VAL A 233 -8.09 -4.49 -9.66
C VAL A 233 -7.67 -4.81 -8.23
N THR A 234 -6.69 -5.69 -8.06
CA THR A 234 -6.17 -6.10 -6.75
C THR A 234 -5.61 -4.90 -5.97
N SER A 235 -4.73 -4.12 -6.61
CA SER A 235 -4.10 -2.94 -6.01
C SER A 235 -5.13 -1.85 -5.63
N ALA A 236 -6.14 -1.66 -6.47
CA ALA A 236 -7.22 -0.70 -6.20
C ALA A 236 -8.12 -1.08 -5.03
N THR A 237 -8.19 -2.34 -4.65
CA THR A 237 -9.30 -2.84 -3.83
C THR A 237 -8.87 -3.39 -2.48
N VAL A 238 -7.94 -4.35 -2.41
CA VAL A 238 -7.75 -5.16 -1.20
C VAL A 238 -7.28 -4.33 0.00
N VAL A 239 -6.21 -3.56 -0.15
CA VAL A 239 -5.66 -2.77 0.96
C VAL A 239 -6.64 -1.70 1.42
N THR A 240 -7.28 -1.00 0.48
CA THR A 240 -8.30 0.02 0.78
C THR A 240 -9.49 -0.59 1.50
N GLY A 241 -9.96 -1.74 1.05
CA GLY A 241 -11.07 -2.46 1.67
C GLY A 241 -10.75 -2.98 3.08
N LEU A 242 -9.56 -3.57 3.29
CA LEU A 242 -9.12 -4.04 4.60
C LEU A 242 -8.92 -2.89 5.59
N ASN A 243 -8.32 -1.77 5.17
CA ASN A 243 -8.19 -0.58 5.98
C ASN A 243 -9.57 -0.02 6.39
N SER A 244 -10.53 0.02 5.46
CA SER A 244 -11.91 0.41 5.76
C SER A 244 -12.55 -0.52 6.78
N LEU A 245 -12.46 -1.85 6.59
CA LEU A 245 -13.00 -2.83 7.55
C LEU A 245 -12.37 -2.65 8.93
N SER A 246 -11.04 -2.50 9.01
CA SER A 246 -10.34 -2.27 10.27
C SER A 246 -10.77 -0.96 10.96
N SER A 247 -11.06 0.09 10.18
CA SER A 247 -11.54 1.38 10.69
C SER A 247 -12.96 1.29 11.27
N PHE A 248 -13.85 0.50 10.68
CA PHE A 248 -15.20 0.30 11.19
C PHE A 248 -15.26 -0.52 12.48
N GLU A 249 -14.33 -1.45 12.67
CA GLU A 249 -14.26 -2.28 13.88
C GLU A 249 -13.54 -1.60 15.05
N ALA A 250 -12.95 -0.42 14.85
CA ALA A 250 -12.22 0.32 15.88
C ALA A 250 -13.07 1.42 16.50
N SER A 251 -13.10 1.50 17.84
CA SER A 251 -13.69 2.63 18.56
C SER A 251 -12.93 3.92 18.26
N ALA A 252 -13.58 5.08 18.41
CA ALA A 252 -12.94 6.36 18.12
C ALA A 252 -11.64 6.57 18.90
N SER A 253 -11.59 6.16 20.18
CA SER A 253 -10.42 6.28 21.04
C SER A 253 -9.26 5.33 20.70
N GLU A 254 -9.55 4.15 20.12
CA GLU A 254 -8.53 3.14 19.79
C GLU A 254 -8.15 3.12 18.30
N ARG A 255 -8.86 3.89 17.47
CA ARG A 255 -8.77 3.81 16.00
C ARG A 255 -7.35 3.98 15.47
N GLY A 256 -6.62 4.99 15.92
CA GLY A 256 -5.24 5.22 15.51
C GLY A 256 -4.32 4.03 15.82
N ASN A 257 -4.43 3.48 17.02
CA ASN A 257 -3.65 2.31 17.43
C ASN A 257 -4.01 1.06 16.62
N LYS A 258 -5.30 0.80 16.40
CA LYS A 258 -5.77 -0.37 15.64
C LYS A 258 -5.36 -0.30 14.17
N LEU A 259 -5.51 0.87 13.53
CA LEU A 259 -5.06 1.08 12.15
C LEU A 259 -3.54 1.03 12.02
N GLY A 260 -2.80 1.59 12.98
CA GLY A 260 -1.35 1.51 13.04
C GLY A 260 -0.87 0.06 13.13
N ASN A 261 -1.46 -0.72 14.03
CA ASN A 261 -1.16 -2.15 14.17
C ASN A 261 -1.51 -2.93 12.89
N HIS A 262 -2.69 -2.69 12.32
CA HIS A 262 -3.10 -3.31 11.05
C HIS A 262 -2.09 -3.07 9.94
N ARG A 263 -1.58 -1.85 9.81
CA ARG A 263 -0.56 -1.51 8.82
C ARG A 263 0.79 -2.16 9.14
N SER A 264 1.18 -2.26 10.40
CA SER A 264 2.44 -2.93 10.79
C SER A 264 2.47 -4.38 10.32
N PHE A 265 1.36 -5.11 10.44
CA PHE A 265 1.23 -6.46 9.88
C PHE A 265 1.39 -6.47 8.35
N GLY A 266 0.82 -5.51 7.65
CA GLY A 266 1.04 -5.34 6.20
C GLY A 266 2.50 -5.08 5.85
N GLN A 267 3.21 -4.24 6.62
CA GLN A 267 4.63 -3.96 6.37
C GLN A 267 5.53 -5.17 6.62
N ILE A 268 5.22 -6.01 7.62
CA ILE A 268 5.89 -7.31 7.81
C ILE A 268 5.72 -8.17 6.56
N GLY A 269 4.50 -8.30 6.05
CA GLY A 269 4.23 -9.02 4.80
C GLY A 269 5.00 -8.45 3.61
N ARG A 270 5.07 -7.10 3.50
CA ARG A 270 5.79 -6.42 2.42
C ARG A 270 7.31 -6.59 2.49
N THR A 271 7.85 -6.80 3.67
CA THR A 271 9.28 -7.07 3.87
C THR A 271 9.61 -8.54 3.57
N LEU A 272 8.82 -9.46 4.09
CA LEU A 272 9.08 -10.90 3.96
C LEU A 272 8.69 -11.44 2.58
N GLY A 273 7.68 -10.84 1.93
CA GLY A 273 7.17 -11.28 0.64
C GLY A 273 8.23 -11.37 -0.45
N PRO A 274 8.91 -10.27 -0.79
CA PRO A 274 9.97 -10.29 -1.79
C PRO A 274 11.11 -11.25 -1.43
N LEU A 275 11.52 -11.29 -0.17
CA LEU A 275 12.59 -12.19 0.28
C LEU A 275 12.22 -13.66 0.05
N SER A 276 11.05 -14.08 0.50
CA SER A 276 10.61 -15.47 0.38
C SER A 276 10.26 -15.84 -1.05
N PHE A 277 9.49 -15.00 -1.74
CA PHE A 277 8.99 -15.29 -3.07
C PHE A 277 10.08 -15.24 -4.15
N CYS A 278 10.94 -14.21 -4.13
CA CYS A 278 12.05 -14.14 -5.08
C CYS A 278 13.08 -15.25 -4.83
N SER A 279 13.35 -15.58 -3.56
CA SER A 279 14.20 -16.74 -3.25
C SER A 279 13.62 -18.04 -3.81
N LEU A 280 12.32 -18.25 -3.64
CA LEU A 280 11.65 -19.42 -4.21
C LEU A 280 11.67 -19.40 -5.74
N TYR A 281 11.46 -18.23 -6.36
CA TYR A 281 11.51 -18.03 -7.81
C TYR A 281 12.88 -18.43 -8.38
N TRP A 282 13.97 -17.99 -7.75
CA TRP A 282 15.32 -18.29 -8.21
C TRP A 282 15.77 -19.73 -7.90
N TRP A 283 15.26 -20.31 -6.80
CA TRP A 283 15.64 -21.67 -6.40
C TRP A 283 14.83 -22.76 -7.12
N ALA A 284 13.51 -22.59 -7.21
CA ALA A 284 12.58 -23.64 -7.71
C ALA A 284 11.96 -23.29 -9.07
N GLY A 285 12.25 -22.10 -9.60
CA GLY A 285 11.73 -21.63 -10.87
C GLY A 285 10.34 -20.96 -10.75
N ARG A 286 9.97 -20.32 -11.86
CA ARG A 286 8.74 -19.53 -11.99
C ARG A 286 7.49 -20.33 -11.64
N ASP A 287 7.32 -21.48 -12.27
CA ASP A 287 6.09 -22.27 -12.20
C ASP A 287 5.79 -22.69 -10.75
N VAL A 288 6.82 -23.12 -10.02
CA VAL A 288 6.71 -23.49 -8.60
C VAL A 288 6.41 -22.26 -7.73
N ALA A 289 7.13 -21.16 -7.93
CA ALA A 289 6.93 -19.96 -7.13
C ALA A 289 5.49 -19.40 -7.28
N TYR A 290 5.01 -19.30 -8.51
CA TYR A 290 3.66 -18.83 -8.78
C TYR A 290 2.57 -19.82 -8.36
N ALA A 291 2.81 -21.14 -8.43
CA ALA A 291 1.90 -22.15 -7.90
C ALA A 291 1.78 -22.06 -6.37
N VAL A 292 2.90 -21.89 -5.66
CA VAL A 292 2.91 -21.66 -4.20
C VAL A 292 2.19 -20.35 -3.87
N GLY A 293 2.44 -19.28 -4.63
CA GLY A 293 1.74 -18.01 -4.49
C GLY A 293 0.23 -18.14 -4.69
N ALA A 294 -0.20 -18.86 -5.73
CA ALA A 294 -1.62 -19.14 -6.00
C ALA A 294 -2.26 -19.94 -4.86
N THR A 295 -1.58 -20.96 -4.35
CA THR A 295 -2.06 -21.77 -3.22
C THR A 295 -2.19 -20.93 -1.95
N GLY A 296 -1.20 -20.09 -1.64
CA GLY A 296 -1.27 -19.16 -0.53
C GLY A 296 -2.39 -18.13 -0.69
N MET A 297 -2.57 -17.60 -1.90
CA MET A 297 -3.66 -16.66 -2.21
C MET A 297 -5.04 -17.33 -2.12
N LEU A 298 -5.16 -18.63 -2.45
CA LEU A 298 -6.38 -19.39 -2.22
C LEU A 298 -6.76 -19.44 -0.73
N GLY A 299 -5.75 -19.59 0.15
CA GLY A 299 -5.95 -19.45 1.60
C GLY A 299 -6.46 -18.07 2.01
N VAL A 300 -5.92 -16.99 1.41
CA VAL A 300 -6.41 -15.62 1.64
C VAL A 300 -7.85 -15.45 1.14
N VAL A 301 -8.21 -16.04 0.00
CA VAL A 301 -9.59 -16.05 -0.51
C VAL A 301 -10.51 -16.75 0.50
N ALA A 302 -10.11 -17.93 1.01
CA ALA A 302 -10.88 -18.64 2.03
C ALA A 302 -11.08 -17.78 3.31
N LEU A 303 -10.06 -17.06 3.77
CA LEU A 303 -10.18 -16.12 4.89
C LEU A 303 -11.14 -14.96 4.58
N ALA A 304 -11.10 -14.40 3.38
CA ALA A 304 -11.93 -13.27 3.00
C ALA A 304 -13.42 -13.64 2.81
N PHE A 305 -13.71 -14.87 2.41
CA PHE A 305 -15.10 -15.33 2.21
C PHE A 305 -15.68 -16.05 3.44
N GLY A 306 -14.87 -16.84 4.14
CA GLY A 306 -15.31 -17.61 5.30
C GLY A 306 -15.13 -16.91 6.64
N GLY A 307 -14.06 -16.08 6.76
CA GLY A 307 -13.70 -15.44 8.01
C GLY A 307 -14.24 -14.02 8.19
N LEU A 308 -14.20 -13.20 7.13
CA LEU A 308 -14.64 -11.80 7.20
C LEU A 308 -16.15 -11.66 6.99
N ARG A 309 -16.75 -10.78 7.79
CA ARG A 309 -18.19 -10.50 7.76
C ARG A 309 -18.47 -9.02 7.49
N LYS A 310 -19.67 -8.74 7.02
CA LYS A 310 -20.14 -7.37 6.78
C LYS A 310 -20.30 -6.65 8.12
N PRO A 311 -19.66 -5.48 8.35
CA PRO A 311 -19.88 -4.67 9.54
C PRO A 311 -21.35 -4.28 9.68
N VAL A 312 -21.87 -4.27 10.91
CA VAL A 312 -23.29 -3.97 11.21
C VAL A 312 -23.63 -2.50 10.94
N GLN A 313 -22.63 -1.62 10.89
CA GLN A 313 -22.81 -0.16 10.78
C GLN A 313 -22.68 0.41 9.35
N VAL A 314 -22.70 -0.44 8.31
CA VAL A 314 -22.56 0.02 6.92
C VAL A 314 -23.79 -0.28 6.09
#